data_893aa69dc47126c31f0eeb0b1b2efb0a
#
_entry.id   893aa69dc47126c31f0eeb0b1b2efb0a
#
_cell.length_a   1.000
_cell.length_b   1.000
_cell.length_c   1.000
_cell.angle_alpha   90.00
_cell.angle_beta   90.00
_cell.angle_gamma   90.00
#
_symmetry.space_group_name_H-M   'P 1'
#
loop_
_entity.id
_entity.type
_entity.pdbx_description
1 polymer ?
#
loop_
_entity_poly.entity_id
_entity_poly.type
_entity_poly.pdbx_seq_one_letter_code
_entity_poly.pdbx_strand_id
1 'polypeptide(L)'
;EGRKYPAVIVGHPMGAVNEQRAGLYATKLAECGFVTLALDLSFWGESDGEPRNAVLPDVYSEDFSAAVDFLGTRPFVDRERIGVVGICGSGSFAISAAKIDPRLKAIATVSMYDMGAASRNGLKHALSPEQRKRIIAQAAEQRYAEFLGGEPLYTGGTVHELTAESTPIEREFYEFYRTPRGEFTPDGATPRTTTHPTLTSNVKFMNFYPFADIETISPRPMLFIAGENAHSREFSEEAYRLAAEPKELYLVPDAGHVDLYDRTGLIPFGKLETFFRDALK
;
A
#
# COMPACT_ATOMS: atom_id res chain seq x y z
N GLU A 1 -28.59 -8.27 22.22
CA GLU A 1 -27.59 -8.05 21.16
C GLU A 1 -26.47 -7.19 21.73
N GLY A 2 -25.20 -7.63 21.58
CA GLY A 2 -24.04 -6.89 22.08
C GLY A 2 -23.78 -5.61 21.27
N ARG A 3 -23.03 -4.66 21.86
CA ARG A 3 -22.60 -3.44 21.18
C ARG A 3 -21.72 -3.79 19.97
N LYS A 4 -21.98 -3.17 18.82
CA LYS A 4 -21.17 -3.29 17.60
C LYS A 4 -20.28 -2.05 17.43
N TYR A 5 -19.10 -2.25 16.89
CA TYR A 5 -18.08 -1.23 16.74
C TYR A 5 -17.74 -0.98 15.27
N PRO A 6 -17.35 0.23 14.91
CA PRO A 6 -16.78 0.51 13.59
C PRO A 6 -15.44 -0.21 13.43
N ALA A 7 -15.10 -0.56 12.19
CA ALA A 7 -13.86 -1.26 11.90
C ALA A 7 -13.01 -0.52 10.87
N VAL A 8 -11.68 -0.71 10.94
CA VAL A 8 -10.72 -0.15 9.97
C VAL A 8 -9.74 -1.24 9.53
N ILE A 9 -9.67 -1.43 8.23
CA ILE A 9 -8.69 -2.31 7.58
C ILE A 9 -7.42 -1.49 7.34
N VAL A 10 -6.26 -2.09 7.59
CA VAL A 10 -4.96 -1.44 7.37
C VAL A 10 -4.12 -2.30 6.42
N GLY A 11 -3.78 -1.72 5.25
CA GLY A 11 -2.89 -2.33 4.27
C GLY A 11 -1.45 -1.83 4.40
N HIS A 12 -0.49 -2.74 4.30
CA HIS A 12 0.94 -2.48 4.42
C HIS A 12 1.55 -1.86 3.14
N PRO A 13 2.76 -1.25 3.21
CA PRO A 13 3.50 -0.80 2.03
C PRO A 13 3.77 -1.94 1.05
N MET A 14 3.81 -1.64 -0.26
CA MET A 14 4.16 -2.64 -1.27
C MET A 14 5.57 -3.20 -1.02
N GLY A 15 5.68 -4.52 -1.04
CA GLY A 15 6.92 -5.24 -0.72
C GLY A 15 7.18 -5.40 0.78
N ALA A 16 6.36 -4.81 1.65
CA ALA A 16 6.38 -5.04 3.08
C ALA A 16 5.44 -6.18 3.49
N VAL A 17 5.31 -6.38 4.78
CA VAL A 17 4.33 -7.26 5.43
C VAL A 17 3.70 -6.52 6.61
N ASN A 18 2.67 -7.09 7.24
CA ASN A 18 1.87 -6.42 8.27
C ASN A 18 2.73 -5.99 9.48
N GLU A 19 3.75 -6.76 9.86
CA GLU A 19 4.70 -6.43 10.94
C GLU A 19 5.49 -5.15 10.62
N GLN A 20 5.66 -4.85 9.35
CA GLN A 20 6.38 -3.67 8.89
C GLN A 20 5.44 -2.46 8.78
N ARG A 21 4.72 -2.16 9.86
CA ARG A 21 3.99 -0.94 10.24
C ARG A 21 2.47 -0.92 10.02
N ALA A 22 1.86 -1.82 9.25
CA ALA A 22 0.40 -1.92 9.26
C ALA A 22 -0.12 -2.25 10.66
N GLY A 23 0.57 -3.14 11.39
CA GLY A 23 0.28 -3.46 12.79
C GLY A 23 0.36 -2.25 13.73
N LEU A 24 1.29 -1.30 13.52
CA LEU A 24 1.36 -0.06 14.30
C LEU A 24 0.10 0.79 14.13
N TYR A 25 -0.32 1.01 12.88
CA TYR A 25 -1.54 1.77 12.59
C TYR A 25 -2.78 1.07 13.14
N ALA A 26 -2.87 -0.26 12.98
CA ALA A 26 -3.95 -1.06 13.53
C ALA A 26 -4.03 -0.91 15.07
N THR A 27 -2.89 -1.02 15.76
CA THR A 27 -2.82 -0.85 17.22
C THR A 27 -3.28 0.56 17.64
N LYS A 28 -2.78 1.61 16.97
CA LYS A 28 -3.13 2.99 17.31
C LYS A 28 -4.61 3.29 17.08
N LEU A 29 -5.19 2.78 16.02
CA LEU A 29 -6.63 2.93 15.77
C LEU A 29 -7.47 2.07 16.72
N ALA A 30 -6.99 0.90 17.14
CA ALA A 30 -7.65 0.10 18.18
C ALA A 30 -7.66 0.81 19.54
N GLU A 31 -6.58 1.50 19.93
CA GLU A 31 -6.52 2.35 21.12
C GLU A 31 -7.59 3.45 21.08
N CYS A 32 -7.98 3.90 19.88
CA CYS A 32 -9.07 4.85 19.66
C CYS A 32 -10.47 4.21 19.65
N GLY A 33 -10.60 2.90 19.84
CA GLY A 33 -11.88 2.19 19.98
C GLY A 33 -12.46 1.63 18.66
N PHE A 34 -11.67 1.55 17.61
CA PHE A 34 -12.03 0.83 16.39
C PHE A 34 -11.69 -0.67 16.52
N VAL A 35 -12.44 -1.52 15.86
CA VAL A 35 -11.97 -2.87 15.51
C VAL A 35 -10.99 -2.71 14.36
N THR A 36 -9.82 -3.33 14.42
CA THR A 36 -8.81 -3.18 13.36
C THR A 36 -8.38 -4.52 12.81
N LEU A 37 -8.05 -4.54 11.52
CA LEU A 37 -7.48 -5.68 10.82
C LEU A 37 -6.28 -5.20 10.01
N ALA A 38 -5.07 -5.64 10.38
CA ALA A 38 -3.89 -5.55 9.53
C ALA A 38 -3.82 -6.84 8.71
N LEU A 39 -3.70 -6.72 7.39
CA LEU A 39 -3.64 -7.88 6.49
C LEU A 39 -2.27 -7.95 5.82
N ASP A 40 -1.83 -9.15 5.49
CA ASP A 40 -0.82 -9.37 4.46
C ASP A 40 -1.52 -9.53 3.11
N LEU A 41 -1.02 -8.81 2.10
CA LEU A 41 -1.49 -8.99 0.73
C LEU A 41 -1.14 -10.41 0.24
N SER A 42 -1.99 -10.98 -0.59
CA SER A 42 -1.74 -12.28 -1.23
C SER A 42 -0.34 -12.35 -1.82
N PHE A 43 0.34 -13.48 -1.66
CA PHE A 43 1.74 -13.76 -2.05
C PHE A 43 2.81 -13.14 -1.14
N TRP A 44 2.44 -12.37 -0.10
CA TRP A 44 3.36 -11.69 0.84
C TRP A 44 3.10 -12.17 2.27
N GLY A 45 4.14 -12.07 3.12
CA GLY A 45 4.04 -12.37 4.54
C GLY A 45 3.48 -13.77 4.82
N GLU A 46 2.49 -13.84 5.70
CA GLU A 46 1.81 -15.10 6.06
C GLU A 46 0.66 -15.47 5.11
N SER A 47 0.27 -14.57 4.18
CA SER A 47 -0.73 -14.89 3.17
C SER A 47 -0.21 -15.87 2.14
N ASP A 48 -1.08 -16.77 1.69
CA ASP A 48 -0.77 -17.78 0.68
C ASP A 48 -0.49 -17.19 -0.72
N GLY A 49 0.03 -18.03 -1.60
CA GLY A 49 0.23 -17.75 -3.02
C GLY A 49 1.64 -18.05 -3.50
N GLU A 50 1.73 -18.62 -4.71
CA GLU A 50 2.97 -18.94 -5.38
C GLU A 50 2.99 -18.37 -6.82
N PRO A 51 4.15 -17.93 -7.34
CA PRO A 51 5.41 -17.78 -6.60
C PRO A 51 5.31 -16.70 -5.50
N ARG A 52 6.09 -16.84 -4.43
CA ARG A 52 6.14 -15.81 -3.36
C ARG A 52 6.55 -14.47 -3.95
N ASN A 53 6.03 -13.39 -3.36
CA ASN A 53 6.26 -12.01 -3.77
C ASN A 53 5.75 -11.70 -5.21
N ALA A 54 4.79 -12.46 -5.72
CA ALA A 54 4.15 -12.13 -6.98
C ALA A 54 3.31 -10.86 -6.87
N VAL A 55 3.27 -10.09 -7.95
CA VAL A 55 2.44 -8.88 -8.08
C VAL A 55 1.19 -9.19 -8.88
N LEU A 56 0.03 -9.04 -8.23
CA LEU A 56 -1.28 -9.16 -8.85
C LEU A 56 -2.20 -8.04 -8.32
N PRO A 57 -2.19 -6.84 -8.92
CA PRO A 57 -2.92 -5.69 -8.41
C PRO A 57 -4.42 -5.91 -8.23
N ASP A 58 -5.04 -6.72 -9.10
CA ASP A 58 -6.46 -7.06 -9.01
C ASP A 58 -6.73 -7.93 -7.77
N VAL A 59 -5.84 -8.90 -7.48
CA VAL A 59 -5.93 -9.72 -6.28
C VAL A 59 -5.72 -8.88 -5.03
N TYR A 60 -4.80 -7.92 -5.05
CA TYR A 60 -4.60 -7.01 -3.93
C TYR A 60 -5.84 -6.16 -3.62
N SER A 61 -6.57 -5.75 -4.66
CA SER A 61 -7.85 -5.06 -4.47
C SER A 61 -8.89 -6.00 -3.86
N GLU A 62 -8.92 -7.26 -4.29
CA GLU A 62 -9.78 -8.30 -3.74
C GLU A 62 -9.44 -8.64 -2.29
N ASP A 63 -8.16 -8.60 -1.88
CA ASP A 63 -7.74 -8.82 -0.49
C ASP A 63 -8.43 -7.83 0.47
N PHE A 64 -8.63 -6.58 0.05
CA PHE A 64 -9.40 -5.60 0.84
C PHE A 64 -10.88 -5.95 0.92
N SER A 65 -11.48 -6.42 -0.16
CA SER A 65 -12.88 -6.89 -0.16
C SER A 65 -13.05 -8.14 0.72
N ALA A 66 -12.11 -9.08 0.66
CA ALA A 66 -12.09 -10.25 1.54
C ALA A 66 -11.94 -9.86 3.02
N ALA A 67 -11.15 -8.83 3.32
CA ALA A 67 -11.05 -8.27 4.67
C ALA A 67 -12.38 -7.67 5.14
N VAL A 68 -13.13 -7.01 4.25
CA VAL A 68 -14.50 -6.54 4.53
C VAL A 68 -15.43 -7.70 4.82
N ASP A 69 -15.37 -8.80 4.03
CA ASP A 69 -16.17 -10.01 4.26
C ASP A 69 -15.90 -10.60 5.64
N PHE A 70 -14.61 -10.74 5.97
CA PHE A 70 -14.21 -11.25 7.28
C PHE A 70 -14.75 -10.37 8.42
N LEU A 71 -14.51 -9.08 8.39
CA LEU A 71 -14.95 -8.15 9.43
C LEU A 71 -16.48 -8.08 9.52
N GLY A 72 -17.17 -7.99 8.38
CA GLY A 72 -18.62 -7.87 8.32
C GLY A 72 -19.39 -9.08 8.87
N THR A 73 -18.70 -10.22 9.02
CA THR A 73 -19.25 -11.45 9.64
C THR A 73 -18.96 -11.55 11.14
N ARG A 74 -18.17 -10.64 11.71
CA ARG A 74 -17.88 -10.69 13.16
C ARG A 74 -19.05 -10.11 13.97
N PRO A 75 -19.48 -10.77 15.06
CA PRO A 75 -20.67 -10.36 15.81
C PRO A 75 -20.52 -9.00 16.50
N PHE A 76 -19.28 -8.56 16.73
CA PHE A 76 -18.95 -7.29 17.37
C PHE A 76 -18.62 -6.16 16.38
N VAL A 77 -18.62 -6.41 15.07
CA VAL A 77 -18.40 -5.41 14.04
C VAL A 77 -19.71 -4.88 13.46
N ASP A 78 -19.79 -3.57 13.31
CA ASP A 78 -20.85 -2.95 12.53
C ASP A 78 -20.43 -2.92 11.06
N ARG A 79 -20.99 -3.80 10.27
CA ARG A 79 -20.67 -3.94 8.84
C ARG A 79 -21.00 -2.72 7.98
N GLU A 80 -21.86 -1.81 8.49
CA GLU A 80 -22.18 -0.56 7.81
C GLU A 80 -21.17 0.55 8.15
N ARG A 81 -20.17 0.25 9.00
CA ARG A 81 -19.16 1.21 9.47
C ARG A 81 -17.75 0.65 9.33
N ILE A 82 -17.36 0.28 8.10
CA ILE A 82 -16.02 -0.26 7.79
C ILE A 82 -15.27 0.77 6.94
N GLY A 83 -14.08 1.16 7.40
CA GLY A 83 -13.15 2.02 6.67
C GLY A 83 -11.84 1.32 6.34
N VAL A 84 -10.97 1.99 5.59
CA VAL A 84 -9.67 1.46 5.18
C VAL A 84 -8.58 2.53 5.27
N VAL A 85 -7.39 2.12 5.70
CA VAL A 85 -6.13 2.89 5.57
C VAL A 85 -5.18 2.10 4.68
N GLY A 86 -4.78 2.69 3.56
CA GLY A 86 -3.73 2.15 2.70
C GLY A 86 -2.42 2.91 2.87
N ILE A 87 -1.35 2.22 3.27
CA ILE A 87 -0.01 2.81 3.43
C ILE A 87 0.80 2.51 2.16
N CYS A 88 1.44 3.53 1.58
CA CYS A 88 2.29 3.41 0.38
C CYS A 88 1.52 2.75 -0.79
N GLY A 89 1.99 1.62 -1.31
CA GLY A 89 1.32 0.88 -2.39
C GLY A 89 -0.12 0.48 -2.08
N SER A 90 -0.40 0.10 -0.82
CA SER A 90 -1.77 -0.24 -0.39
C SER A 90 -2.75 0.93 -0.51
N GLY A 91 -2.29 2.18 -0.57
CA GLY A 91 -3.15 3.31 -0.88
C GLY A 91 -3.82 3.18 -2.24
N SER A 92 -3.07 2.79 -3.26
CA SER A 92 -3.61 2.57 -4.61
C SER A 92 -4.51 1.32 -4.71
N PHE A 93 -4.21 0.27 -3.94
CA PHE A 93 -5.05 -0.95 -3.91
C PHE A 93 -6.36 -0.70 -3.18
N ALA A 94 -6.33 0.01 -2.05
CA ALA A 94 -7.52 0.41 -1.30
C ALA A 94 -8.46 1.31 -2.12
N ILE A 95 -7.91 2.27 -2.87
CA ILE A 95 -8.68 3.10 -3.82
C ILE A 95 -9.31 2.22 -4.90
N SER A 96 -8.55 1.29 -5.49
CA SER A 96 -9.06 0.38 -6.51
C SER A 96 -10.19 -0.50 -5.97
N ALA A 97 -10.04 -1.06 -4.75
CA ALA A 97 -11.10 -1.80 -4.06
C ALA A 97 -12.33 -0.92 -3.80
N ALA A 98 -12.14 0.29 -3.30
CA ALA A 98 -13.25 1.18 -2.95
C ALA A 98 -14.11 1.59 -4.17
N LYS A 99 -13.56 1.62 -5.38
CA LYS A 99 -14.35 1.90 -6.60
C LYS A 99 -15.41 0.83 -6.87
N ILE A 100 -15.18 -0.41 -6.47
CA ILE A 100 -16.05 -1.56 -6.75
C ILE A 100 -16.67 -2.17 -5.49
N ASP A 101 -16.22 -1.79 -4.30
CA ASP A 101 -16.79 -2.25 -3.03
C ASP A 101 -17.36 -1.08 -2.21
N PRO A 102 -18.67 -0.84 -2.27
CA PRO A 102 -19.32 0.26 -1.54
C PRO A 102 -19.41 0.03 -0.04
N ARG A 103 -19.01 -1.13 0.47
CA ARG A 103 -18.97 -1.44 1.91
C ARG A 103 -17.78 -0.74 2.61
N LEU A 104 -16.77 -0.33 1.86
CA LEU A 104 -15.72 0.57 2.33
C LEU A 104 -16.29 2.00 2.42
N LYS A 105 -16.64 2.44 3.61
CA LYS A 105 -17.39 3.69 3.85
C LYS A 105 -16.50 4.93 4.00
N ALA A 106 -15.23 4.75 4.34
CA ALA A 106 -14.25 5.83 4.49
C ALA A 106 -12.88 5.34 4.06
N ILE A 107 -12.18 6.11 3.23
CA ILE A 107 -10.92 5.72 2.62
C ILE A 107 -9.83 6.72 3.01
N ALA A 108 -8.79 6.28 3.71
CA ALA A 108 -7.61 7.06 4.00
C ALA A 108 -6.38 6.46 3.32
N THR A 109 -5.47 7.29 2.86
CA THR A 109 -4.16 6.87 2.34
C THR A 109 -3.06 7.61 3.07
N VAL A 110 -1.92 6.95 3.29
CA VAL A 110 -0.76 7.55 3.94
C VAL A 110 0.49 7.26 3.11
N SER A 111 1.24 8.30 2.78
CA SER A 111 2.44 8.20 1.92
C SER A 111 2.18 7.36 0.67
N MET A 112 1.04 7.57 0.01
CA MET A 112 0.57 6.70 -1.07
C MET A 112 1.50 6.72 -2.29
N TYR A 113 1.58 5.56 -2.96
CA TYR A 113 2.06 5.41 -4.33
C TYR A 113 0.92 5.05 -5.27
N ASP A 114 0.86 5.69 -6.43
CA ASP A 114 0.23 5.07 -7.61
C ASP A 114 1.23 4.04 -8.17
N MET A 115 1.03 2.78 -7.79
CA MET A 115 1.94 1.70 -8.20
C MET A 115 1.98 1.54 -9.72
N GLY A 116 0.87 1.84 -10.40
CA GLY A 116 0.79 1.80 -11.85
C GLY A 116 1.58 2.93 -12.51
N ALA A 117 1.34 4.16 -12.13
CA ALA A 117 2.05 5.33 -12.67
C ALA A 117 3.55 5.26 -12.37
N ALA A 118 3.92 4.90 -11.13
CA ALA A 118 5.32 4.73 -10.75
C ALA A 118 6.03 3.68 -11.61
N SER A 119 5.37 2.55 -11.89
CA SER A 119 5.94 1.49 -12.74
C SER A 119 5.99 1.86 -14.22
N ARG A 120 5.03 2.66 -14.71
CA ARG A 120 4.99 3.09 -16.12
C ARG A 120 5.96 4.23 -16.41
N ASN A 121 6.04 5.19 -15.52
CA ASN A 121 6.64 6.49 -15.78
C ASN A 121 7.84 6.80 -14.87
N GLY A 122 8.03 6.04 -13.79
CA GLY A 122 8.92 6.45 -12.70
C GLY A 122 8.39 7.66 -11.92
N LEU A 123 9.09 8.04 -10.85
CA LEU A 123 8.80 9.28 -10.13
C LEU A 123 9.10 10.48 -11.01
N LYS A 124 8.23 11.48 -10.99
CA LYS A 124 8.35 12.70 -11.81
C LYS A 124 8.61 12.42 -13.30
N HIS A 125 8.02 11.32 -13.80
CA HIS A 125 8.18 10.88 -15.19
C HIS A 125 9.64 10.60 -15.62
N ALA A 126 10.47 10.11 -14.70
CA ALA A 126 11.90 9.84 -14.97
C ALA A 126 12.15 8.61 -15.86
N LEU A 127 11.16 7.73 -16.06
CA LEU A 127 11.29 6.52 -16.88
C LEU A 127 10.86 6.79 -18.33
N SER A 128 11.80 6.66 -19.28
CA SER A 128 11.46 6.84 -20.70
C SER A 128 10.66 5.67 -21.27
N PRO A 129 9.90 5.87 -22.36
CA PRO A 129 9.21 4.78 -23.05
C PRO A 129 10.14 3.63 -23.48
N GLU A 130 11.38 3.94 -23.87
CA GLU A 130 12.39 2.94 -24.29
C GLU A 130 12.87 2.13 -23.09
N GLN A 131 13.08 2.75 -21.94
CA GLN A 131 13.41 2.05 -20.71
C GLN A 131 12.27 1.12 -20.28
N ARG A 132 11.04 1.61 -20.31
CA ARG A 132 9.84 0.81 -20.04
C ARG A 132 9.73 -0.42 -20.97
N LYS A 133 9.94 -0.24 -22.28
CA LYS A 133 9.93 -1.35 -23.24
C LYS A 133 11.00 -2.40 -22.93
N ARG A 134 12.21 -1.97 -22.51
CA ARG A 134 13.26 -2.91 -22.11
C ARG A 134 12.88 -3.73 -20.89
N ILE A 135 12.29 -3.11 -19.87
CA ILE A 135 11.81 -3.83 -18.67
C ILE A 135 10.75 -4.88 -19.05
N ILE A 136 9.81 -4.52 -19.92
CA ILE A 136 8.77 -5.44 -20.39
C ILE A 136 9.40 -6.61 -21.18
N ALA A 137 10.37 -6.32 -22.04
CA ALA A 137 11.06 -7.36 -22.83
C ALA A 137 11.85 -8.34 -21.93
N GLN A 138 12.54 -7.83 -20.90
CA GLN A 138 13.24 -8.66 -19.92
C GLN A 138 12.29 -9.59 -19.17
N ALA A 139 11.14 -9.06 -18.73
CA ALA A 139 10.15 -9.87 -18.06
C ALA A 139 9.53 -10.93 -18.99
N ALA A 140 9.30 -10.57 -20.26
CA ALA A 140 8.79 -11.52 -21.25
C ALA A 140 9.79 -12.65 -21.55
N GLU A 141 11.08 -12.35 -21.64
CA GLU A 141 12.13 -13.36 -21.82
C GLU A 141 12.25 -14.29 -20.60
N GLN A 142 12.21 -13.74 -19.39
CA GLN A 142 12.25 -14.52 -18.15
C GLN A 142 11.08 -15.52 -18.06
N ARG A 143 9.90 -15.20 -18.61
CA ARG A 143 8.76 -16.14 -18.65
C ARG A 143 9.07 -17.45 -19.37
N TYR A 144 9.91 -17.43 -20.41
CA TYR A 144 10.33 -18.67 -21.08
C TYR A 144 11.18 -19.52 -20.14
N ALA A 145 12.10 -18.91 -19.39
CA ALA A 145 12.92 -19.64 -18.42
C ALA A 145 12.05 -20.26 -17.31
N GLU A 146 11.12 -19.50 -16.73
CA GLU A 146 10.21 -19.99 -15.69
C GLU A 146 9.27 -21.09 -16.22
N PHE A 147 8.75 -20.96 -17.45
CA PHE A 147 7.89 -21.98 -18.07
C PHE A 147 8.64 -23.32 -18.28
N LEU A 148 9.94 -23.26 -18.51
CA LEU A 148 10.81 -24.44 -18.65
C LEU A 148 11.30 -24.99 -17.29
N GLY A 149 10.78 -24.48 -16.17
CA GLY A 149 11.10 -24.94 -14.82
C GLY A 149 12.26 -24.19 -14.15
N GLY A 150 12.67 -23.06 -14.70
CA GLY A 150 13.65 -22.17 -14.07
C GLY A 150 13.06 -21.41 -12.87
N GLU A 151 13.93 -21.00 -11.95
CA GLU A 151 13.54 -20.26 -10.77
C GLU A 151 13.06 -18.82 -11.09
N PRO A 152 12.11 -18.27 -10.33
CA PRO A 152 11.71 -16.87 -10.43
C PRO A 152 12.90 -15.93 -10.18
N LEU A 153 13.04 -14.90 -11.00
CA LEU A 153 13.93 -13.77 -10.70
C LEU A 153 13.18 -12.67 -9.97
N TYR A 154 13.89 -12.05 -9.03
CA TYR A 154 13.37 -10.94 -8.23
C TYR A 154 13.92 -9.60 -8.72
N THR A 155 13.14 -8.54 -8.61
CA THR A 155 13.48 -7.20 -9.10
C THR A 155 12.97 -6.11 -8.17
N GLY A 156 13.40 -4.88 -8.38
CA GLY A 156 12.97 -3.74 -7.57
C GLY A 156 13.28 -3.94 -6.08
N GLY A 157 12.40 -3.44 -5.23
CA GLY A 157 12.56 -3.56 -3.78
C GLY A 157 13.65 -2.66 -3.21
N THR A 158 14.00 -2.92 -1.94
CA THR A 158 15.03 -2.14 -1.23
C THR A 158 16.41 -2.73 -1.49
N VAL A 159 17.37 -1.90 -1.85
CA VAL A 159 18.76 -2.30 -2.06
C VAL A 159 19.32 -2.99 -0.80
N HIS A 160 20.24 -3.96 -1.01
CA HIS A 160 20.85 -4.70 0.10
C HIS A 160 22.03 -3.95 0.73
N GLU A 161 22.67 -3.08 -0.03
CA GLU A 161 23.82 -2.31 0.40
C GLU A 161 23.71 -0.89 -0.18
N LEU A 162 24.20 0.10 0.59
CA LEU A 162 24.33 1.46 0.13
C LEU A 162 25.72 1.66 -0.49
N THR A 163 25.74 2.36 -1.61
CA THR A 163 26.97 2.78 -2.29
C THR A 163 27.06 4.32 -2.33
N ALA A 164 28.15 4.83 -2.86
CA ALA A 164 28.31 6.27 -3.07
C ALA A 164 27.26 6.81 -4.07
N GLU A 165 26.83 5.99 -5.02
CA GLU A 165 25.86 6.30 -6.07
C GLU A 165 24.40 6.10 -5.62
N SER A 166 24.15 5.54 -4.43
CA SER A 166 22.80 5.34 -3.92
C SER A 166 22.04 6.66 -3.82
N THR A 167 20.85 6.67 -4.41
CA THR A 167 19.96 7.83 -4.42
C THR A 167 19.41 8.14 -3.02
N PRO A 168 18.93 9.36 -2.75
CA PRO A 168 18.26 9.68 -1.49
C PRO A 168 17.09 8.75 -1.17
N ILE A 169 16.32 8.32 -2.20
CA ILE A 169 15.19 7.41 -2.05
C ILE A 169 15.65 6.01 -1.64
N GLU A 170 16.69 5.46 -2.29
CA GLU A 170 17.27 4.19 -1.89
C GLU A 170 17.79 4.21 -0.46
N ARG A 171 18.42 5.33 -0.04
CA ARG A 171 18.87 5.50 1.34
C ARG A 171 17.71 5.54 2.32
N GLU A 172 16.63 6.28 2.00
CA GLU A 172 15.42 6.38 2.84
C GLU A 172 14.78 5.00 3.05
N PHE A 173 14.61 4.20 1.99
CA PHE A 173 14.08 2.85 2.11
C PHE A 173 15.04 1.88 2.80
N TYR A 174 16.34 1.98 2.54
CA TYR A 174 17.34 1.16 3.23
C TYR A 174 17.33 1.40 4.74
N GLU A 175 17.30 2.66 5.17
CA GLU A 175 17.27 3.03 6.58
C GLU A 175 16.05 2.46 7.32
N PHE A 176 14.97 2.19 6.61
CA PHE A 176 13.82 1.52 7.20
C PHE A 176 13.92 0.00 7.07
N TYR A 177 13.99 -0.53 5.88
CA TYR A 177 13.84 -1.97 5.63
C TYR A 177 15.08 -2.82 5.92
N ARG A 178 16.26 -2.21 6.06
CA ARG A 178 17.53 -2.91 6.26
C ARG A 178 18.21 -2.57 7.60
N THR A 179 17.48 -1.99 8.52
CA THR A 179 17.95 -1.65 9.87
C THR A 179 16.90 -2.07 10.90
N PRO A 180 17.25 -2.13 12.21
CA PRO A 180 16.29 -2.46 13.27
C PRO A 180 15.04 -1.57 13.32
N ARG A 181 15.01 -0.49 12.53
CA ARG A 181 13.87 0.40 12.41
C ARG A 181 12.63 -0.31 11.83
N GLY A 182 12.81 -1.19 10.86
CA GLY A 182 11.70 -1.87 10.17
C GLY A 182 12.10 -3.15 9.45
N GLU A 183 13.33 -3.67 9.67
CA GLU A 183 13.72 -4.95 9.10
C GLU A 183 12.85 -6.08 9.65
N PHE A 184 12.41 -6.94 8.76
CA PHE A 184 11.67 -8.14 9.11
C PHE A 184 11.78 -9.15 7.96
N THR A 185 11.96 -10.41 8.30
CA THR A 185 11.97 -11.51 7.32
C THR A 185 10.86 -12.48 7.70
N PRO A 186 9.77 -12.57 6.91
CA PRO A 186 8.70 -13.53 7.17
C PRO A 186 9.19 -14.98 7.14
N ASP A 187 8.47 -15.87 7.80
CA ASP A 187 8.74 -17.30 7.75
C ASP A 187 8.71 -17.81 6.31
N GLY A 188 9.66 -18.63 5.93
CA GLY A 188 9.82 -19.15 4.59
C GLY A 188 10.45 -18.19 3.57
N ALA A 189 10.65 -16.92 3.92
CA ALA A 189 11.41 -15.96 3.10
C ALA A 189 12.89 -15.93 3.50
N THR A 190 13.67 -15.18 2.75
CA THR A 190 15.08 -14.89 3.06
C THR A 190 15.31 -13.38 3.05
N PRO A 191 16.31 -12.85 3.77
CA PRO A 191 16.65 -11.44 3.71
C PRO A 191 16.89 -10.93 2.27
N ARG A 192 17.31 -11.81 1.37
CA ARG A 192 17.56 -11.48 -0.05
C ARG A 192 16.29 -11.28 -0.86
N THR A 193 15.17 -11.88 -0.47
CA THR A 193 13.90 -11.78 -1.19
C THR A 193 12.92 -10.80 -0.55
N THR A 194 13.16 -10.39 0.71
CA THR A 194 12.31 -9.39 1.38
C THR A 194 12.28 -8.09 0.59
N THR A 195 11.09 -7.53 0.42
CA THR A 195 10.75 -6.32 -0.34
C THR A 195 10.83 -6.46 -1.87
N HIS A 196 11.34 -7.57 -2.41
CA HIS A 196 11.54 -7.75 -3.84
C HIS A 196 10.40 -8.55 -4.49
N PRO A 197 9.66 -7.97 -5.44
CA PRO A 197 8.69 -8.70 -6.25
C PRO A 197 9.38 -9.57 -7.30
N THR A 198 8.69 -10.58 -7.81
CA THR A 198 9.17 -11.35 -8.97
C THR A 198 9.19 -10.48 -10.22
N LEU A 199 10.23 -10.60 -11.04
CA LEU A 199 10.42 -9.82 -12.26
C LEU A 199 9.24 -9.94 -13.22
N THR A 200 8.78 -11.16 -13.45
CA THR A 200 7.71 -11.47 -14.40
C THR A 200 6.34 -10.96 -13.97
N SER A 201 6.11 -10.82 -12.66
CA SER A 201 4.86 -10.28 -12.14
C SER A 201 4.89 -8.76 -11.96
N ASN A 202 6.04 -8.18 -11.63
CA ASN A 202 6.16 -6.75 -11.34
C ASN A 202 5.69 -5.84 -12.49
N VAL A 203 5.87 -6.29 -13.74
CA VAL A 203 5.40 -5.55 -14.92
C VAL A 203 3.87 -5.43 -15.00
N LYS A 204 3.11 -6.23 -14.24
CA LYS A 204 1.65 -6.13 -14.17
C LYS A 204 1.19 -4.79 -13.60
N PHE A 205 1.99 -4.15 -12.75
CA PHE A 205 1.72 -2.78 -12.32
C PHE A 205 1.61 -1.81 -13.49
N MET A 206 2.32 -2.03 -14.60
CA MET A 206 2.23 -1.16 -15.77
C MET A 206 0.82 -1.14 -16.41
N ASN A 207 0.00 -2.16 -16.12
CA ASN A 207 -1.41 -2.23 -16.55
C ASN A 207 -2.39 -1.91 -15.42
N PHE A 208 -1.95 -1.31 -14.34
CA PHE A 208 -2.76 -0.92 -13.19
C PHE A 208 -2.99 0.60 -13.19
N TYR A 209 -4.26 1.02 -13.14
CA TYR A 209 -4.70 2.42 -13.21
C TYR A 209 -5.64 2.74 -12.04
N PRO A 210 -5.11 2.84 -10.80
CA PRO A 210 -5.95 2.95 -9.59
C PRO A 210 -6.78 4.22 -9.56
N PHE A 211 -6.31 5.31 -10.15
CA PHE A 211 -6.99 6.61 -10.13
C PHE A 211 -7.98 6.83 -11.27
N ALA A 212 -8.05 5.91 -12.25
CA ALA A 212 -9.12 5.96 -13.23
C ALA A 212 -10.48 5.80 -12.51
N ASP A 213 -11.41 6.70 -12.79
CA ASP A 213 -12.76 6.73 -12.20
C ASP A 213 -12.78 6.86 -10.65
N ILE A 214 -11.74 7.43 -10.04
CA ILE A 214 -11.64 7.65 -8.57
C ILE A 214 -12.79 8.54 -8.05
N GLU A 215 -13.31 9.45 -8.86
CA GLU A 215 -14.45 10.31 -8.55
C GLU A 215 -15.73 9.53 -8.25
N THR A 216 -15.84 8.29 -8.75
CA THR A 216 -17.01 7.42 -8.49
C THR A 216 -17.09 6.92 -7.05
N ILE A 217 -16.05 7.08 -6.26
CA ILE A 217 -16.05 6.76 -4.83
C ILE A 217 -16.98 7.71 -4.05
N SER A 218 -17.12 8.97 -4.52
CA SER A 218 -18.07 9.93 -3.93
C SER A 218 -19.49 9.31 -3.83
N PRO A 219 -20.28 9.59 -2.77
CA PRO A 219 -20.03 10.56 -1.70
C PRO A 219 -19.27 10.02 -0.47
N ARG A 220 -18.57 8.90 -0.59
CA ARG A 220 -17.77 8.35 0.52
C ARG A 220 -16.50 9.20 0.71
N PRO A 221 -16.20 9.64 1.96
CA PRO A 221 -15.11 10.55 2.20
C PRO A 221 -13.74 9.91 1.97
N MET A 222 -12.82 10.70 1.42
CA MET A 222 -11.42 10.32 1.19
C MET A 222 -10.46 11.27 1.89
N LEU A 223 -9.45 10.72 2.57
CA LEU A 223 -8.37 11.47 3.20
C LEU A 223 -7.02 11.02 2.63
N PHE A 224 -6.30 11.96 2.05
CA PHE A 224 -4.95 11.74 1.51
C PHE A 224 -3.93 12.38 2.43
N ILE A 225 -3.05 11.57 3.06
CA ILE A 225 -1.98 12.04 3.94
C ILE A 225 -0.64 11.80 3.25
N ALA A 226 0.18 12.83 3.17
CA ALA A 226 1.55 12.72 2.64
C ALA A 226 2.51 13.58 3.45
N GLY A 227 3.77 13.18 3.52
CA GLY A 227 4.81 14.05 4.03
C GLY A 227 5.06 15.23 3.07
N GLU A 228 5.28 16.42 3.60
CA GLU A 228 5.58 17.61 2.80
C GLU A 228 6.81 17.41 1.92
N ASN A 229 7.82 16.71 2.44
CA ASN A 229 9.07 16.38 1.77
C ASN A 229 9.09 14.98 1.13
N ALA A 230 7.96 14.27 1.12
CA ALA A 230 7.90 12.91 0.57
C ALA A 230 8.10 12.92 -0.94
N HIS A 231 8.99 12.06 -1.43
CA HIS A 231 9.22 11.86 -2.86
C HIS A 231 7.97 11.32 -3.60
N SER A 232 7.04 10.71 -2.86
CA SER A 232 5.75 10.19 -3.37
C SER A 232 4.59 11.17 -3.28
N ARG A 233 4.81 12.38 -2.78
CA ARG A 233 3.75 13.38 -2.55
C ARG A 233 2.90 13.64 -3.79
N GLU A 234 3.52 13.62 -4.98
CA GLU A 234 2.85 13.82 -6.26
C GLU A 234 1.64 12.90 -6.47
N PHE A 235 1.69 11.65 -5.98
CA PHE A 235 0.59 10.70 -6.13
C PHE A 235 -0.61 11.04 -5.23
N SER A 236 -0.36 11.51 -4.03
CA SER A 236 -1.45 11.97 -3.14
C SER A 236 -2.10 13.25 -3.66
N GLU A 237 -1.32 14.17 -4.21
CA GLU A 237 -1.82 15.39 -4.84
C GLU A 237 -2.65 15.09 -6.10
N GLU A 238 -2.19 14.15 -6.93
CA GLU A 238 -2.92 13.76 -8.15
C GLU A 238 -4.23 13.03 -7.80
N ALA A 239 -4.21 12.08 -6.85
CA ALA A 239 -5.42 11.42 -6.40
C ALA A 239 -6.43 12.42 -5.82
N TYR A 240 -5.96 13.35 -4.98
CA TYR A 240 -6.81 14.43 -4.45
C TYR A 240 -7.40 15.30 -5.55
N ARG A 241 -6.62 15.64 -6.57
CA ARG A 241 -7.10 16.45 -7.71
C ARG A 241 -8.21 15.73 -8.48
N LEU A 242 -8.10 14.41 -8.67
CA LEU A 242 -9.03 13.59 -9.45
C LEU A 242 -10.27 13.17 -8.66
N ALA A 243 -10.15 12.91 -7.37
CA ALA A 243 -11.28 12.51 -6.53
C ALA A 243 -12.37 13.59 -6.47
N ALA A 244 -13.63 13.16 -6.31
CA ALA A 244 -14.75 14.07 -6.01
C ALA A 244 -14.92 14.27 -4.51
N GLU A 245 -15.74 15.27 -4.13
CA GLU A 245 -16.07 15.56 -2.74
C GLU A 245 -16.93 14.45 -2.10
N PRO A 246 -16.82 14.23 -0.76
CA PRO A 246 -15.94 14.93 0.18
C PRO A 246 -14.51 14.34 0.19
N LYS A 247 -13.52 15.20 0.14
CA LYS A 247 -12.10 14.82 0.13
C LYS A 247 -11.23 15.80 0.90
N GLU A 248 -10.12 15.33 1.41
CA GLU A 248 -9.14 16.17 2.10
C GLU A 248 -7.71 15.72 1.76
N LEU A 249 -6.81 16.69 1.56
CA LEU A 249 -5.37 16.48 1.48
C LEU A 249 -4.71 17.06 2.73
N TYR A 250 -3.97 16.25 3.46
CA TYR A 250 -3.25 16.65 4.65
C TYR A 250 -1.75 16.42 4.46
N LEU A 251 -0.99 17.50 4.38
CA LEU A 251 0.48 17.45 4.28
C LEU A 251 1.09 17.56 5.68
N VAL A 252 1.90 16.58 6.04
CA VAL A 252 2.61 16.55 7.32
C VAL A 252 3.90 17.35 7.16
N PRO A 253 4.08 18.47 7.90
CA PRO A 253 5.27 19.30 7.80
C PRO A 253 6.54 18.50 8.07
N ASP A 254 7.61 18.81 7.35
CA ASP A 254 8.96 18.26 7.47
C ASP A 254 9.07 16.73 7.31
N ALA A 255 7.99 15.99 7.10
CA ALA A 255 8.02 14.54 6.96
C ALA A 255 8.42 14.10 5.54
N GLY A 256 9.28 13.08 5.44
CA GLY A 256 9.54 12.30 4.24
C GLY A 256 8.51 11.18 4.06
N HIS A 257 8.75 10.32 3.06
CA HIS A 257 7.86 9.21 2.75
C HIS A 257 7.81 8.17 3.87
N VAL A 258 8.97 7.67 4.29
CA VAL A 258 9.10 6.58 5.26
C VAL A 258 8.95 7.09 6.72
N ASP A 259 9.02 8.39 6.94
CA ASP A 259 8.76 8.96 8.28
C ASP A 259 7.33 8.66 8.76
N LEU A 260 6.38 8.57 7.84
CA LEU A 260 5.00 8.22 8.15
C LEU A 260 4.76 6.70 8.26
N TYR A 261 5.81 5.88 8.23
CA TYR A 261 5.69 4.45 8.51
C TYR A 261 5.74 4.16 10.02
N ASP A 262 6.64 4.82 10.76
CA ASP A 262 6.97 4.45 12.13
C ASP A 262 7.19 5.62 13.10
N ARG A 263 7.40 6.84 12.60
CA ARG A 263 7.62 8.00 13.49
C ARG A 263 6.30 8.48 14.07
N THR A 264 5.88 7.87 15.17
CA THR A 264 4.56 8.14 15.80
C THR A 264 4.34 9.62 16.16
N GLY A 265 5.41 10.38 16.36
CA GLY A 265 5.32 11.83 16.58
C GLY A 265 5.01 12.65 15.33
N LEU A 266 5.22 12.09 14.13
CA LEU A 266 4.90 12.72 12.84
C LEU A 266 3.62 12.16 12.24
N ILE A 267 3.32 10.87 12.45
CA ILE A 267 2.09 10.26 11.93
C ILE A 267 0.87 10.95 12.57
N PRO A 268 -0.03 11.55 11.77
CA PRO A 268 -1.14 12.31 12.31
C PRO A 268 -2.31 11.39 12.75
N PHE A 269 -2.07 10.53 13.77
CA PHE A 269 -3.08 9.59 14.27
C PHE A 269 -4.37 10.28 14.74
N GLY A 270 -4.26 11.46 15.37
CA GLY A 270 -5.44 12.24 15.76
C GLY A 270 -6.28 12.69 14.56
N LYS A 271 -5.64 12.96 13.41
CA LYS A 271 -6.35 13.28 12.16
C LYS A 271 -7.08 12.06 11.61
N LEU A 272 -6.42 10.89 11.59
CA LEU A 272 -7.04 9.63 11.19
C LEU A 272 -8.20 9.25 12.10
N GLU A 273 -8.03 9.37 13.43
CA GLU A 273 -9.09 9.14 14.40
C GLU A 273 -10.32 10.02 14.12
N THR A 274 -10.11 11.33 13.99
CA THR A 274 -11.20 12.29 13.72
C THR A 274 -11.90 11.94 12.41
N PHE A 275 -11.14 11.68 11.35
CA PHE A 275 -11.68 11.31 10.05
C PHE A 275 -12.59 10.08 10.12
N PHE A 276 -12.11 8.97 10.72
CA PHE A 276 -12.91 7.76 10.83
C PHE A 276 -14.08 7.90 11.79
N ARG A 277 -13.94 8.63 12.91
CA ARG A 277 -15.07 8.89 13.81
C ARG A 277 -16.19 9.66 13.13
N ASP A 278 -15.85 10.62 12.28
CA ASP A 278 -16.83 11.42 11.58
C ASP A 278 -17.47 10.67 10.40
N ALA A 279 -16.69 9.91 9.67
CA ALA A 279 -17.15 9.19 8.50
C ALA A 279 -17.89 7.87 8.81
N LEU A 280 -17.65 7.26 9.96
CA LEU A 280 -18.20 5.97 10.39
C LEU A 280 -19.20 6.12 11.56
N LYS A 281 -19.96 7.20 11.56
CA LYS A 281 -21.03 7.46 12.57
C LYS A 281 -22.20 6.51 12.45
#